data_8e351cb59ab321a3ac05ad4716f3a67f
#
_entry.id   8e351cb59ab321a3ac05ad4716f3a67f
#
_cell.length_a   1.000
_cell.length_b   1.000
_cell.length_c   1.000
_cell.angle_alpha   90.00
_cell.angle_beta   90.00
_cell.angle_gamma   90.00
#
_symmetry.space_group_name_H-M   'P 1'
#
loop_
_entity.id
_entity.type
_entity.pdbx_description
1 polymer ?
#
loop_
_entity_poly.entity_id
_entity_poly.type
_entity_poly.pdbx_seq_one_letter_code
_entity_poly.pdbx_strand_id
1 'polypeptide(L)'
;MIQEKHKYNDYGNDYPNSRKVYITGSRPDLKVPLREIRLTDTRKADGSIEENPAIMVYDTSGPVTDPGYTLDLEKGLPKLREAWIEERGDTEIYDARGYQSGDDGQGGDVKRIPFKGSGKARRAKAGANVSQMHYAKQGIITPEMEFIAIRENMGRLEAFNRVYCKSEHDSGLLKQAQTAGMRSPNHQHPGQSFGANIPEFITPEFVRKEVAEGRAIIPANVNHPEAEPMIIGRNFLVKINANIGNSAVTSSIGEEVEKVQWSTLWGADTIMDLSTGENIHDTREWNLRNCPVPVGTVPIYQALQKVGDRPEDLTWELFRDTLIEQAEQGVDYFTIHAGVRLRYVPMTAQRVCGIVSRGGSIMAKWCVTHHKESFLYEHFREICELCKQYDVSLSLGDGMRPGAIADANDEAQLGELETLGELTKIAWEYDVQVMIEGPGHVPLQGIKENMEWELDACHEAPFYTLGPLTTDVAPGYDHITSGIGAANIGWYGCAMLCYVTPKEHLGLPNKDDVKHGVITYKIAAHAADLAKGFPGAQVRDNALSKARFEFRWEDQFNLALDPVTARAYHDSTLPGEEAKTAHFCSMCGPKFCSMRISEDVRQFAAEQGLSEEEAIEKGMKEKSREFVEQNSEIYT
;
A
#
# COMPACT_ATOMS: atom_id res chain seq x y z
N MET A 1 -15.66 21.64 16.01
CA MET A 1 -16.46 20.52 16.52
C MET A 1 -16.24 19.38 15.56
N ILE A 2 -15.57 18.33 16.01
CA ILE A 2 -15.45 17.08 15.26
C ILE A 2 -16.86 16.50 15.23
N GLN A 3 -17.50 16.49 14.04
CA GLN A 3 -18.82 15.88 13.93
C GLN A 3 -18.68 14.37 14.07
N GLU A 4 -19.29 13.83 15.13
CA GLU A 4 -19.53 12.41 15.25
C GLU A 4 -20.36 11.91 14.05
N LYS A 5 -19.95 10.85 13.45
CA LYS A 5 -20.72 9.81 12.75
C LYS A 5 -20.12 9.33 11.44
N HIS A 6 -19.09 8.54 11.53
CA HIS A 6 -19.06 7.37 10.66
C HIS A 6 -18.81 6.15 11.54
N LYS A 7 -19.83 5.29 11.70
CA LYS A 7 -19.69 4.00 12.37
C LYS A 7 -19.07 3.04 11.37
N TYR A 8 -17.75 2.91 11.37
CA TYR A 8 -17.04 1.85 10.64
C TYR A 8 -17.03 0.51 11.40
N ASN A 9 -17.77 0.38 12.47
CA ASN A 9 -17.71 -0.72 13.45
C ASN A 9 -18.11 -2.11 12.93
N ASP A 10 -18.52 -2.22 11.71
CA ASP A 10 -18.58 -3.41 10.90
C ASP A 10 -18.33 -2.93 9.47
N TYR A 11 -17.83 -3.70 8.58
CA TYR A 11 -17.59 -3.26 7.21
C TYR A 11 -18.83 -2.61 6.53
N GLY A 12 -19.98 -2.66 7.18
CA GLY A 12 -21.22 -2.00 6.80
C GLY A 12 -21.59 -2.22 5.34
N ASN A 13 -22.01 -1.13 4.68
CA ASN A 13 -22.35 -1.16 3.25
C ASN A 13 -21.10 -1.13 2.34
N ASP A 14 -19.91 -0.79 2.87
CA ASP A 14 -18.69 -0.67 2.06
C ASP A 14 -18.16 -2.05 1.65
N TYR A 15 -18.14 -3.01 2.59
CA TYR A 15 -17.73 -4.38 2.35
C TYR A 15 -18.78 -5.38 2.90
N PRO A 16 -19.95 -5.45 2.26
CA PRO A 16 -20.99 -6.39 2.71
C PRO A 16 -20.49 -7.83 2.63
N ASN A 17 -21.10 -8.71 3.43
CA ASN A 17 -20.72 -10.12 3.56
C ASN A 17 -19.27 -10.39 4.00
N SER A 18 -18.62 -9.40 4.57
CA SER A 18 -17.29 -9.51 5.16
C SER A 18 -17.38 -9.51 6.69
N ARG A 19 -16.42 -10.15 7.33
CA ARG A 19 -16.20 -10.02 8.78
C ARG A 19 -14.73 -9.94 9.10
N LYS A 20 -14.40 -9.25 10.19
CA LYS A 20 -13.05 -9.25 10.72
C LYS A 20 -12.78 -10.55 11.47
N VAL A 21 -11.64 -11.15 11.17
CA VAL A 21 -11.09 -12.31 11.87
C VAL A 21 -9.64 -12.04 12.23
N TYR A 22 -9.16 -12.69 13.28
CA TYR A 22 -7.79 -12.54 13.74
C TYR A 22 -7.06 -13.87 13.66
N ILE A 23 -5.86 -13.86 13.10
CA ILE A 23 -4.93 -14.98 13.19
C ILE A 23 -3.98 -14.69 14.35
N THR A 24 -3.93 -15.61 15.33
CA THR A 24 -3.03 -15.49 16.48
C THR A 24 -1.69 -16.12 16.13
N GLY A 25 -0.59 -15.41 16.36
CA GLY A 25 0.76 -15.91 16.18
C GLY A 25 1.25 -16.79 17.34
N SER A 26 2.58 -16.80 17.55
CA SER A 26 3.21 -17.59 18.61
C SER A 26 2.86 -17.13 20.03
N ARG A 27 2.38 -15.92 20.19
CA ARG A 27 1.99 -15.30 21.45
C ARG A 27 0.55 -14.77 21.40
N PRO A 28 -0.21 -14.76 22.53
CA PRO A 28 -1.64 -14.42 22.54
C PRO A 28 -1.96 -12.97 22.17
N ASP A 29 -1.03 -12.04 22.36
CA ASP A 29 -1.16 -10.62 22.05
C ASP A 29 -0.72 -10.28 20.61
N LEU A 30 -0.16 -11.24 19.87
CA LEU A 30 0.13 -11.10 18.45
C LEU A 30 -1.05 -11.60 17.63
N LYS A 31 -1.90 -10.66 17.22
CA LYS A 31 -3.13 -10.94 16.46
C LYS A 31 -3.13 -10.13 15.16
N VAL A 32 -3.13 -10.83 14.04
CA VAL A 32 -3.12 -10.22 12.70
C VAL A 32 -4.55 -10.14 12.18
N PRO A 33 -5.08 -8.93 11.87
CA PRO A 33 -6.43 -8.76 11.38
C PRO A 33 -6.54 -9.13 9.90
N LEU A 34 -7.53 -9.95 9.58
CA LEU A 34 -7.92 -10.26 8.22
C LEU A 34 -9.40 -9.95 8.02
N ARG A 35 -9.76 -9.62 6.80
CA ARG A 35 -11.14 -9.55 6.35
C ARG A 35 -11.49 -10.85 5.65
N GLU A 36 -12.37 -11.64 6.24
CA GLU A 36 -12.95 -12.84 5.66
C GLU A 36 -14.13 -12.44 4.77
N ILE A 37 -14.04 -12.74 3.49
CA ILE A 37 -15.11 -12.53 2.50
C ILE A 37 -15.84 -13.85 2.33
N ARG A 38 -17.08 -13.95 2.82
CA ARG A 38 -17.89 -15.15 2.72
C ARG A 38 -18.55 -15.22 1.36
N LEU A 39 -18.59 -16.43 0.82
CA LEU A 39 -19.17 -16.71 -0.49
C LEU A 39 -20.38 -17.63 -0.33
N THR A 40 -21.31 -17.53 -1.26
CA THR A 40 -22.46 -18.45 -1.36
C THR A 40 -22.05 -19.73 -2.08
N ASP A 41 -22.76 -20.81 -1.80
CA ASP A 41 -22.53 -22.10 -2.43
C ASP A 41 -22.91 -22.08 -3.91
N THR A 42 -22.20 -22.88 -4.72
CA THR A 42 -22.56 -23.16 -6.11
C THR A 42 -23.61 -24.26 -6.18
N ARG A 43 -24.71 -23.98 -6.84
CA ARG A 43 -25.73 -25.03 -7.19
C ARG A 43 -25.40 -25.57 -8.56
N LYS A 44 -25.03 -26.85 -8.62
CA LYS A 44 -24.73 -27.54 -9.87
C LYS A 44 -25.98 -27.97 -10.63
N ALA A 45 -25.85 -28.22 -11.93
CA ALA A 45 -26.95 -28.67 -12.78
C ALA A 45 -27.58 -30.02 -12.34
N ASP A 46 -26.80 -30.91 -11.70
CA ASP A 46 -27.26 -32.18 -11.13
C ASP A 46 -27.98 -32.02 -9.79
N GLY A 47 -28.15 -30.80 -9.30
CA GLY A 47 -28.78 -30.47 -8.01
C GLY A 47 -27.83 -30.58 -6.80
N SER A 48 -26.58 -30.97 -6.99
CA SER A 48 -25.61 -31.01 -5.92
C SER A 48 -25.15 -29.58 -5.53
N ILE A 49 -24.69 -29.45 -4.30
CA ILE A 49 -24.19 -28.19 -3.75
C ILE A 49 -22.67 -28.30 -3.58
N GLU A 50 -21.95 -27.32 -4.11
CA GLU A 50 -20.52 -27.17 -3.91
C GLU A 50 -20.27 -25.94 -3.03
N GLU A 51 -19.61 -26.15 -1.90
CA GLU A 51 -19.21 -25.08 -1.00
C GLU A 51 -18.08 -24.26 -1.62
N ASN A 52 -18.20 -22.94 -1.60
CA ASN A 52 -17.14 -22.01 -1.98
C ASN A 52 -16.44 -21.51 -0.72
N PRO A 53 -15.13 -21.77 -0.59
CA PRO A 53 -14.38 -21.33 0.58
C PRO A 53 -14.32 -19.79 0.66
N ALA A 54 -14.35 -19.27 1.88
CA ALA A 54 -14.16 -17.84 2.11
C ALA A 54 -12.77 -17.37 1.65
N ILE A 55 -12.68 -16.12 1.19
CA ILE A 55 -11.42 -15.50 0.79
C ILE A 55 -10.94 -14.59 1.90
N MET A 56 -9.68 -14.78 2.30
CA MET A 56 -9.02 -13.95 3.31
C MET A 56 -8.17 -12.88 2.64
N VAL A 57 -8.31 -11.63 3.10
CA VAL A 57 -7.45 -10.51 2.69
C VAL A 57 -7.00 -9.75 3.93
N TYR A 58 -5.79 -9.18 3.89
CA TYR A 58 -5.33 -8.35 5.01
C TYR A 58 -6.22 -7.11 5.14
N ASP A 59 -6.52 -6.73 6.38
CA ASP A 59 -7.35 -5.58 6.70
C ASP A 59 -6.50 -4.43 7.26
N THR A 60 -6.24 -3.43 6.43
CA THR A 60 -5.44 -2.25 6.78
C THR A 60 -6.15 -1.25 7.68
N SER A 61 -7.44 -1.44 7.98
CA SER A 61 -8.22 -0.50 8.80
C SER A 61 -7.95 -0.62 10.31
N GLY A 62 -7.10 -1.57 10.73
CA GLY A 62 -6.80 -1.80 12.13
C GLY A 62 -8.06 -2.13 12.93
N PRO A 63 -8.21 -1.66 14.17
CA PRO A 63 -9.36 -1.96 15.02
C PRO A 63 -10.65 -1.23 14.59
N VAL A 64 -10.57 -0.27 13.66
CA VAL A 64 -11.71 0.60 13.30
C VAL A 64 -12.92 -0.18 12.78
N THR A 65 -12.70 -1.30 12.10
CA THR A 65 -13.75 -2.19 11.58
C THR A 65 -14.03 -3.40 12.48
N ASP A 66 -13.49 -3.43 13.69
CA ASP A 66 -13.79 -4.48 14.66
C ASP A 66 -15.15 -4.22 15.32
N PRO A 67 -16.13 -5.14 15.24
CA PRO A 67 -17.45 -4.97 15.86
C PRO A 67 -17.40 -4.77 17.38
N GLY A 68 -16.34 -5.26 18.03
CA GLY A 68 -16.12 -5.11 19.48
C GLY A 68 -15.45 -3.78 19.88
N TYR A 69 -15.01 -2.98 18.90
CA TYR A 69 -14.29 -1.73 19.16
C TYR A 69 -15.19 -0.51 18.91
N THR A 70 -15.17 0.43 19.85
CA THR A 70 -15.82 1.73 19.68
C THR A 70 -14.78 2.79 19.44
N LEU A 71 -14.79 3.37 18.26
CA LEU A 71 -13.86 4.42 17.86
C LEU A 71 -14.10 5.68 18.71
N ASP A 72 -13.03 6.15 19.37
CA ASP A 72 -12.98 7.40 20.10
C ASP A 72 -11.72 8.17 19.63
N LEU A 73 -11.92 9.13 18.75
CA LEU A 73 -10.82 9.89 18.15
C LEU A 73 -9.97 10.64 19.18
N GLU A 74 -10.56 11.04 20.32
CA GLU A 74 -9.84 11.75 21.39
C GLU A 74 -8.92 10.82 22.21
N LYS A 75 -9.20 9.51 22.22
CA LYS A 75 -8.37 8.49 22.87
C LYS A 75 -7.33 7.90 21.96
N GLY A 76 -7.57 7.93 20.64
CA GLY A 76 -6.77 7.24 19.65
C GLY A 76 -6.98 5.73 19.64
N LEU A 77 -6.19 5.06 18.81
CA LEU A 77 -6.23 3.60 18.65
C LEU A 77 -5.51 2.87 19.80
N PRO A 78 -5.81 1.59 20.03
CA PRO A 78 -5.06 0.76 20.97
C PRO A 78 -3.59 0.65 20.55
N LYS A 79 -2.71 0.67 21.53
CA LYS A 79 -1.25 0.60 21.34
C LYS A 79 -0.79 -0.85 21.21
N LEU A 80 -0.97 -1.42 20.04
CA LEU A 80 -0.66 -2.83 19.74
C LEU A 80 0.77 -3.23 20.12
N ARG A 81 1.77 -2.39 19.80
CA ARG A 81 3.18 -2.71 19.95
C ARG A 81 3.81 -2.27 21.28
N GLU A 82 3.06 -1.58 22.17
CA GLU A 82 3.63 -1.03 23.40
C GLU A 82 4.32 -2.10 24.25
N ALA A 83 3.63 -3.23 24.50
CA ALA A 83 4.20 -4.34 25.27
C ALA A 83 5.44 -4.94 24.60
N TRP A 84 5.44 -5.09 23.28
CA TRP A 84 6.59 -5.64 22.53
C TRP A 84 7.82 -4.74 22.63
N ILE A 85 7.61 -3.42 22.54
CA ILE A 85 8.68 -2.42 22.69
C ILE A 85 9.24 -2.44 24.12
N GLU A 86 8.38 -2.53 25.13
CA GLU A 86 8.80 -2.56 26.54
C GLU A 86 9.58 -3.83 26.92
N GLU A 87 9.16 -4.98 26.41
CA GLU A 87 9.82 -6.27 26.67
C GLU A 87 11.26 -6.31 26.16
N ARG A 88 11.61 -5.58 25.11
CA ARG A 88 12.99 -5.47 24.61
C ARG A 88 13.94 -4.80 25.62
N GLY A 89 13.41 -3.93 26.47
CA GLY A 89 14.14 -3.34 27.61
C GLY A 89 15.26 -2.36 27.23
N ASP A 90 15.36 -1.96 25.97
CA ASP A 90 16.41 -1.12 25.39
C ASP A 90 16.00 0.33 25.16
N THR A 91 14.77 0.68 25.52
CA THR A 91 14.22 2.04 25.44
C THR A 91 14.05 2.68 26.79
N GLU A 92 13.98 4.01 26.82
CA GLU A 92 13.64 4.83 27.98
C GLU A 92 12.53 5.83 27.63
N ILE A 93 11.67 6.12 28.60
CA ILE A 93 10.67 7.19 28.50
C ILE A 93 11.26 8.47 29.09
N TYR A 94 11.06 9.60 28.41
CA TYR A 94 11.52 10.91 28.85
C TYR A 94 10.51 12.01 28.52
N ASP A 95 10.74 13.22 29.05
CA ASP A 95 9.93 14.37 28.68
C ASP A 95 10.30 14.81 27.26
N ALA A 96 9.33 14.73 26.34
CA ALA A 96 9.52 15.13 24.96
C ALA A 96 9.86 16.62 24.86
N ARG A 97 10.45 17.01 23.74
CA ARG A 97 10.71 18.41 23.38
C ARG A 97 9.45 19.29 23.57
N GLY A 98 8.29 18.72 23.29
CA GLY A 98 7.00 19.41 23.33
C GLY A 98 6.85 20.47 22.24
N TYR A 99 5.64 21.01 22.14
CA TYR A 99 5.33 22.05 21.17
C TYR A 99 6.04 23.37 21.50
N GLN A 100 6.53 24.03 20.48
CA GLN A 100 7.07 25.40 20.53
C GLN A 100 6.27 26.32 19.62
N SER A 101 6.18 27.60 19.95
CA SER A 101 5.35 28.57 19.21
C SER A 101 5.69 28.74 17.73
N GLY A 102 6.87 28.31 17.30
CA GLY A 102 7.31 28.34 15.91
C GLY A 102 6.99 27.08 15.11
N ASP A 103 6.47 26.01 15.73
CA ASP A 103 6.29 24.72 15.06
C ASP A 103 5.21 24.74 13.98
N ASP A 104 4.22 25.62 14.11
CA ASP A 104 3.16 25.85 13.13
C ASP A 104 3.46 27.05 12.20
N GLY A 105 4.70 27.51 12.13
CA GLY A 105 5.11 28.63 11.28
C GLY A 105 5.11 30.00 11.94
N GLN A 106 5.50 31.02 11.16
CA GLN A 106 5.57 32.42 11.62
C GLN A 106 4.24 33.13 11.32
N GLY A 107 3.36 33.20 12.23
CA GLY A 107 2.27 34.13 12.04
C GLY A 107 0.93 33.77 12.60
N GLY A 108 0.65 34.30 13.75
CA GLY A 108 -0.67 34.45 14.29
C GLY A 108 -1.00 33.51 15.44
N ASP A 109 -2.07 33.84 16.12
CA ASP A 109 -2.67 33.01 17.18
C ASP A 109 -3.35 31.79 16.55
N VAL A 110 -2.58 30.79 16.15
CA VAL A 110 -3.11 29.50 15.71
C VAL A 110 -3.80 28.85 16.92
N LYS A 111 -5.08 28.58 16.80
CA LYS A 111 -5.82 27.89 17.84
C LYS A 111 -5.39 26.44 17.92
N ARG A 112 -4.57 26.14 18.92
CA ARG A 112 -4.11 24.77 19.21
C ARG A 112 -5.27 23.84 19.56
N ILE A 113 -5.18 22.61 19.06
CA ILE A 113 -6.08 21.50 19.39
C ILE A 113 -5.19 20.28 19.75
N PRO A 114 -4.46 20.35 20.87
CA PRO A 114 -3.51 19.31 21.23
C PRO A 114 -4.23 17.99 21.52
N PHE A 115 -3.62 16.89 21.09
CA PHE A 115 -4.09 15.55 21.44
C PHE A 115 -3.85 15.28 22.94
N LYS A 116 -4.82 14.67 23.62
CA LYS A 116 -4.71 14.38 25.05
C LYS A 116 -3.69 13.26 25.29
N GLY A 117 -2.70 13.52 26.16
CA GLY A 117 -1.66 12.53 26.49
C GLY A 117 -0.31 12.75 25.81
N SER A 118 -0.19 13.76 24.95
CA SER A 118 1.10 14.20 24.41
C SER A 118 2.04 14.69 25.53
N GLY A 119 3.36 14.64 25.29
CA GLY A 119 4.36 15.21 26.20
C GLY A 119 5.36 14.22 26.78
N LYS A 120 5.16 12.92 26.58
CA LYS A 120 6.16 11.88 26.85
C LYS A 120 6.55 11.22 25.54
N ALA A 121 7.84 10.97 25.38
CA ALA A 121 8.37 10.21 24.25
C ALA A 121 9.26 9.07 24.73
N ARG A 122 9.47 8.12 23.86
CA ARG A 122 10.35 6.97 24.07
C ARG A 122 11.50 7.05 23.07
N ARG A 123 12.70 6.69 23.51
CA ARG A 123 13.88 6.57 22.64
C ARG A 123 14.76 5.43 23.10
N ALA A 124 15.73 5.08 22.27
CA ALA A 124 16.81 4.16 22.66
C ALA A 124 17.56 4.65 23.92
N LYS A 125 17.88 3.74 24.81
CA LYS A 125 18.83 4.02 25.92
C LYS A 125 20.20 4.41 25.35
N ALA A 126 20.99 5.10 26.15
CA ALA A 126 22.33 5.51 25.74
C ALA A 126 23.17 4.32 25.21
N GLY A 127 23.64 4.43 23.98
CA GLY A 127 24.41 3.38 23.30
C GLY A 127 23.60 2.23 22.68
N ALA A 128 22.27 2.21 22.83
CA ALA A 128 21.38 1.24 22.19
C ALA A 128 20.97 1.72 20.78
N ASN A 129 20.52 0.77 19.97
CA ASN A 129 19.86 0.98 18.69
C ASN A 129 18.57 0.16 18.70
N VAL A 130 17.44 0.78 18.34
CA VAL A 130 16.11 0.16 18.43
C VAL A 130 15.48 -0.10 17.06
N SER A 131 16.27 0.02 15.98
CA SER A 131 15.76 -0.21 14.63
C SER A 131 15.51 -1.69 14.36
N GLN A 132 14.50 -2.00 13.55
CA GLN A 132 14.22 -3.37 13.12
C GLN A 132 15.41 -3.99 12.37
N MET A 133 16.18 -3.19 11.62
CA MET A 133 17.41 -3.65 10.97
C MET A 133 18.48 -4.06 11.99
N HIS A 134 18.62 -3.34 13.07
CA HIS A 134 19.57 -3.68 14.13
C HIS A 134 19.24 -5.05 14.73
N TYR A 135 17.97 -5.26 15.12
CA TYR A 135 17.54 -6.57 15.63
C TYR A 135 17.75 -7.68 14.61
N ALA A 136 17.39 -7.40 13.35
CA ALA A 136 17.55 -8.37 12.27
C ALA A 136 19.02 -8.80 12.07
N LYS A 137 19.96 -7.84 12.07
CA LYS A 137 21.41 -8.11 11.98
C LYS A 137 21.95 -8.87 13.19
N GLN A 138 21.34 -8.71 14.37
CA GLN A 138 21.67 -9.48 15.57
C GLN A 138 21.06 -10.90 15.57
N GLY A 139 20.32 -11.28 14.53
CA GLY A 139 19.65 -12.57 14.45
C GLY A 139 18.35 -12.65 15.28
N ILE A 140 17.84 -11.53 15.75
CA ILE A 140 16.62 -11.46 16.57
C ILE A 140 15.41 -11.37 15.66
N ILE A 141 14.44 -12.27 15.84
CA ILE A 141 13.11 -12.20 15.24
C ILE A 141 12.21 -11.44 16.21
N THR A 142 11.75 -10.27 15.79
CA THR A 142 10.84 -9.44 16.58
C THR A 142 9.38 -9.88 16.39
N PRO A 143 8.46 -9.55 17.32
CA PRO A 143 7.03 -9.77 17.11
C PRO A 143 6.50 -9.11 15.84
N GLU A 144 7.06 -7.96 15.45
CA GLU A 144 6.75 -7.26 14.21
C GLU A 144 7.07 -8.14 12.97
N MET A 145 8.19 -8.86 12.97
CA MET A 145 8.57 -9.76 11.86
C MET A 145 7.64 -10.97 11.75
N GLU A 146 7.19 -11.51 12.89
CA GLU A 146 6.21 -12.59 12.91
C GLU A 146 4.84 -12.12 12.43
N PHE A 147 4.37 -10.96 12.89
CA PHE A 147 3.13 -10.34 12.41
C PHE A 147 3.13 -10.19 10.88
N ILE A 148 4.24 -9.69 10.33
CA ILE A 148 4.43 -9.52 8.89
C ILE A 148 4.38 -10.86 8.16
N ALA A 149 5.02 -11.89 8.67
CA ALA A 149 5.00 -13.21 8.04
C ALA A 149 3.58 -13.76 7.93
N ILE A 150 2.74 -13.59 8.96
CA ILE A 150 1.33 -13.98 8.94
C ILE A 150 0.57 -13.13 7.92
N ARG A 151 0.75 -11.80 7.93
CA ARG A 151 0.13 -10.85 7.00
C ARG A 151 0.41 -11.21 5.55
N GLU A 152 1.67 -11.43 5.19
CA GLU A 152 2.09 -11.70 3.81
C GLU A 152 1.62 -13.07 3.29
N ASN A 153 1.28 -13.99 4.19
CA ASN A 153 0.72 -15.30 3.85
C ASN A 153 -0.81 -15.34 3.78
N MET A 154 -1.52 -14.24 3.90
CA MET A 154 -2.99 -14.17 4.03
C MET A 154 -3.78 -14.95 2.96
N GLY A 155 -3.29 -15.02 1.73
CA GLY A 155 -3.90 -15.79 0.64
C GLY A 155 -3.57 -17.29 0.66
N ARG A 156 -2.79 -17.76 1.65
CA ARG A 156 -2.24 -19.11 1.71
C ARG A 156 -2.52 -19.74 3.06
N LEU A 157 -3.75 -20.21 3.25
CA LEU A 157 -4.15 -20.88 4.50
C LEU A 157 -3.23 -22.07 4.81
N GLU A 158 -2.75 -22.80 3.79
CA GLU A 158 -1.76 -23.86 3.93
C GLU A 158 -0.43 -23.38 4.50
N ALA A 159 0.02 -22.19 4.12
CA ALA A 159 1.23 -21.58 4.65
C ALA A 159 1.09 -21.34 6.15
N PHE A 160 -0.04 -20.78 6.55
CA PHE A 160 -0.34 -20.54 7.94
C PHE A 160 -0.31 -21.83 8.76
N ASN A 161 -1.01 -22.87 8.30
CA ASN A 161 -1.06 -24.16 9.00
C ASN A 161 0.32 -24.84 9.12
N ARG A 162 1.18 -24.72 8.12
CA ARG A 162 2.55 -25.25 8.19
C ARG A 162 3.47 -24.48 9.14
N VAL A 163 3.34 -23.19 9.22
CA VAL A 163 4.23 -22.32 9.99
C VAL A 163 3.76 -22.17 11.45
N TYR A 164 2.47 -22.05 11.69
CA TYR A 164 1.91 -21.65 12.99
C TYR A 164 1.05 -22.71 13.68
N CYS A 165 0.42 -23.62 12.95
CA CYS A 165 -0.41 -24.68 13.52
C CYS A 165 0.34 -26.00 13.53
N LYS A 166 0.82 -26.42 14.67
CA LYS A 166 1.48 -27.73 14.87
C LYS A 166 0.50 -28.91 15.07
N SER A 167 -0.79 -28.75 14.82
CA SER A 167 -1.75 -29.81 15.03
C SER A 167 -1.91 -30.69 13.79
N GLU A 168 -1.72 -32.01 13.96
CA GLU A 168 -1.85 -33.04 12.93
C GLU A 168 -3.30 -33.22 12.39
N HIS A 169 -4.27 -32.40 12.84
CA HIS A 169 -5.71 -32.62 12.58
C HIS A 169 -6.27 -31.98 11.31
N ASP A 170 -5.51 -31.12 10.61
CA ASP A 170 -6.01 -30.40 9.43
C ASP A 170 -5.67 -31.04 8.07
N SER A 171 -5.34 -32.33 8.06
CA SER A 171 -5.12 -33.07 6.80
C SER A 171 -6.37 -33.26 5.93
N GLY A 172 -7.56 -32.91 6.43
CA GLY A 172 -8.83 -33.10 5.75
C GLY A 172 -9.08 -32.10 4.59
N LEU A 173 -8.78 -30.83 4.77
CA LEU A 173 -8.94 -29.79 3.75
C LEU A 173 -7.94 -29.92 2.60
N LEU A 174 -6.70 -30.28 2.90
CA LEU A 174 -5.66 -30.57 1.91
C LEU A 174 -6.01 -31.78 1.04
N LYS A 175 -6.56 -32.85 1.63
CA LYS A 175 -7.03 -34.03 0.88
C LYS A 175 -8.24 -33.72 -0.02
N GLN A 176 -9.15 -32.86 0.44
CA GLN A 176 -10.30 -32.44 -0.38
C GLN A 176 -9.88 -31.59 -1.59
N ALA A 177 -8.91 -30.69 -1.42
CA ALA A 177 -8.38 -29.90 -2.52
C ALA A 177 -7.61 -30.75 -3.55
N GLN A 178 -6.93 -31.81 -3.09
CA GLN A 178 -6.16 -32.71 -3.97
C GLN A 178 -7.03 -33.80 -4.64
N THR A 179 -8.13 -34.23 -4.03
CA THR A 179 -8.99 -35.29 -4.55
C THR A 179 -10.09 -34.80 -5.50
N ALA A 180 -10.36 -33.50 -5.57
CA ALA A 180 -11.48 -32.99 -6.36
C ALA A 180 -11.22 -32.97 -7.88
N GLY A 181 -10.01 -33.33 -8.40
CA GLY A 181 -9.73 -33.40 -9.84
C GLY A 181 -10.04 -32.13 -10.63
N MET A 182 -10.57 -31.11 -9.96
CA MET A 182 -10.89 -29.81 -10.52
C MET A 182 -9.59 -29.03 -10.74
N ARG A 183 -9.52 -28.22 -11.78
CA ARG A 183 -8.56 -27.13 -11.86
C ARG A 183 -8.68 -26.40 -10.52
N SER A 184 -7.66 -26.62 -9.69
CA SER A 184 -7.63 -26.12 -8.31
C SER A 184 -8.03 -24.66 -8.31
N PRO A 185 -8.86 -24.16 -7.40
CA PRO A 185 -9.02 -22.72 -7.17
C PRO A 185 -7.68 -22.02 -6.92
N ASN A 186 -6.63 -22.80 -6.67
CA ASN A 186 -5.24 -22.37 -6.54
C ASN A 186 -4.47 -22.42 -7.86
N HIS A 187 -5.11 -22.68 -9.03
CA HIS A 187 -4.42 -22.59 -10.30
C HIS A 187 -3.97 -21.15 -10.52
N GLN A 188 -2.67 -20.98 -10.62
CA GLN A 188 -2.05 -19.70 -10.88
C GLN A 188 -1.16 -19.79 -12.10
N HIS A 189 -1.25 -18.79 -12.98
CA HIS A 189 -0.30 -18.68 -14.07
C HIS A 189 1.11 -18.49 -13.54
N PRO A 190 2.13 -19.10 -14.18
CA PRO A 190 3.50 -18.83 -13.83
C PRO A 190 3.80 -17.34 -14.08
N GLY A 191 4.36 -16.67 -13.08
CA GLY A 191 4.81 -15.30 -13.21
C GLY A 191 6.27 -15.20 -13.65
N GLN A 192 6.73 -13.96 -13.81
CA GLN A 192 8.13 -13.64 -13.98
C GLN A 192 8.56 -12.62 -12.95
N SER A 193 9.45 -13.01 -12.06
CA SER A 193 9.82 -12.20 -10.90
C SER A 193 10.98 -11.23 -11.16
N PHE A 194 11.59 -11.24 -12.35
CA PHE A 194 12.77 -10.41 -12.70
C PHE A 194 13.89 -10.44 -11.65
N GLY A 195 14.14 -11.62 -11.07
CA GLY A 195 15.17 -11.81 -10.06
C GLY A 195 14.72 -11.60 -8.62
N ALA A 196 13.45 -11.23 -8.35
CA ALA A 196 12.92 -11.27 -7.00
C ALA A 196 12.87 -12.72 -6.48
N ASN A 197 13.33 -12.92 -5.25
CA ASN A 197 13.34 -14.21 -4.57
C ASN A 197 12.08 -14.37 -3.72
N ILE A 198 10.97 -14.75 -4.36
CA ILE A 198 9.67 -14.91 -3.70
C ILE A 198 9.53 -16.36 -3.23
N PRO A 199 9.58 -16.64 -1.92
CA PRO A 199 9.45 -18.00 -1.40
C PRO A 199 8.01 -18.50 -1.52
N GLU A 200 7.84 -19.82 -1.50
CA GLU A 200 6.51 -20.42 -1.42
C GLU A 200 5.75 -19.94 -0.16
N PHE A 201 6.46 -19.76 0.94
CA PHE A 201 5.93 -19.27 2.21
C PHE A 201 6.85 -18.21 2.83
N ILE A 202 6.28 -17.11 3.26
CA ILE A 202 6.99 -16.09 4.02
C ILE A 202 7.08 -16.56 5.48
N THR A 203 8.30 -16.71 5.98
CA THR A 203 8.57 -17.06 7.38
C THR A 203 9.11 -15.85 8.14
N PRO A 204 8.99 -15.79 9.47
CA PRO A 204 9.61 -14.71 10.26
C PRO A 204 11.12 -14.61 10.03
N GLU A 205 11.80 -15.74 9.83
CA GLU A 205 13.24 -15.78 9.51
C GLU A 205 13.53 -15.19 8.11
N PHE A 206 12.66 -15.44 7.13
CA PHE A 206 12.79 -14.81 5.82
C PHE A 206 12.64 -13.28 5.93
N VAL A 207 11.63 -12.80 6.68
CA VAL A 207 11.44 -11.36 6.96
C VAL A 207 12.71 -10.79 7.61
N ARG A 208 13.21 -11.43 8.68
CA ARG A 208 14.44 -11.01 9.35
C ARG A 208 15.62 -10.89 8.40
N LYS A 209 15.81 -11.89 7.55
CA LYS A 209 16.94 -11.92 6.59
C LYS A 209 16.85 -10.78 5.60
N GLU A 210 15.69 -10.53 5.00
CA GLU A 210 15.49 -9.46 4.03
C GLU A 210 15.73 -8.06 4.65
N VAL A 211 15.31 -7.87 5.90
CA VAL A 211 15.56 -6.64 6.65
C VAL A 211 17.05 -6.50 7.01
N ALA A 212 17.70 -7.56 7.46
CA ALA A 212 19.13 -7.54 7.80
C ALA A 212 20.04 -7.21 6.61
N GLU A 213 19.64 -7.64 5.41
CA GLU A 213 20.36 -7.41 4.16
C GLU A 213 19.98 -6.07 3.47
N GLY A 214 19.05 -5.29 4.05
CA GLY A 214 18.62 -4.01 3.53
C GLY A 214 17.65 -4.06 2.35
N ARG A 215 17.22 -5.27 1.93
CA ARG A 215 16.27 -5.45 0.81
C ARG A 215 14.81 -5.27 1.19
N ALA A 216 14.54 -5.07 2.47
CA ALA A 216 13.21 -4.73 2.97
C ALA A 216 13.31 -3.84 4.21
N ILE A 217 12.27 -3.05 4.46
CA ILE A 217 12.14 -2.21 5.64
C ILE A 217 10.83 -2.47 6.37
N ILE A 218 10.84 -2.27 7.69
CA ILE A 218 9.69 -2.30 8.57
C ILE A 218 9.61 -0.92 9.25
N PRO A 219 8.86 0.05 8.69
CA PRO A 219 8.69 1.34 9.36
C PRO A 219 7.89 1.16 10.66
N ALA A 220 8.51 1.46 11.81
CA ALA A 220 7.96 1.06 13.10
C ALA A 220 8.46 1.91 14.27
N ASN A 221 8.30 3.24 14.20
CA ASN A 221 8.71 4.15 15.26
C ASN A 221 8.20 3.69 16.63
N VAL A 222 9.07 3.70 17.63
CA VAL A 222 8.73 3.30 19.01
C VAL A 222 7.70 4.23 19.67
N ASN A 223 7.45 5.41 19.11
CA ASN A 223 6.44 6.38 19.54
C ASN A 223 5.12 6.28 18.73
N HIS A 224 4.99 5.31 17.82
CA HIS A 224 3.74 4.99 17.12
C HIS A 224 3.33 3.53 17.38
N PRO A 225 3.13 3.15 18.64
CA PRO A 225 2.79 1.76 19.00
C PRO A 225 1.40 1.33 18.52
N GLU A 226 0.56 2.24 18.06
CA GLU A 226 -0.76 2.00 17.46
C GLU A 226 -0.67 1.34 16.09
N ALA A 227 0.42 1.58 15.34
CA ALA A 227 0.59 1.06 13.99
C ALA A 227 0.81 -0.45 13.97
N GLU A 228 0.08 -1.12 13.08
CA GLU A 228 0.27 -2.53 12.74
C GLU A 228 1.53 -2.71 11.87
N PRO A 229 2.36 -3.71 12.16
CA PRO A 229 3.58 -3.95 11.38
C PRO A 229 3.29 -4.25 9.91
N MET A 230 4.10 -3.67 9.03
CA MET A 230 4.10 -3.96 7.61
C MET A 230 5.53 -3.95 7.06
N ILE A 231 5.73 -4.56 5.90
CA ILE A 231 7.02 -4.62 5.23
C ILE A 231 6.95 -4.02 3.84
N ILE A 232 7.98 -3.29 3.47
CA ILE A 232 8.19 -2.77 2.12
C ILE A 232 9.44 -3.45 1.58
N GLY A 233 9.29 -4.25 0.53
CA GLY A 233 10.40 -5.00 -0.05
C GLY A 233 10.00 -5.71 -1.34
N ARG A 234 10.95 -5.83 -2.26
CA ARG A 234 10.77 -6.44 -3.59
C ARG A 234 10.22 -7.87 -3.55
N ASN A 235 10.62 -8.64 -2.50
CA ASN A 235 10.27 -10.05 -2.34
C ASN A 235 8.94 -10.29 -1.63
N PHE A 236 8.18 -9.22 -1.37
CA PHE A 236 6.89 -9.22 -0.71
C PHE A 236 5.79 -8.69 -1.64
N LEU A 237 4.54 -8.73 -1.18
CA LEU A 237 3.42 -8.08 -1.89
C LEU A 237 3.70 -6.58 -2.05
N VAL A 238 3.37 -6.03 -3.21
CA VAL A 238 3.51 -4.59 -3.49
C VAL A 238 2.59 -3.81 -2.56
N LYS A 239 3.14 -2.79 -1.90
CA LYS A 239 2.41 -1.91 -0.98
C LYS A 239 1.98 -0.62 -1.68
N ILE A 240 0.95 0.01 -1.14
CA ILE A 240 0.53 1.33 -1.61
C ILE A 240 0.56 2.35 -0.48
N ASN A 241 0.98 3.56 -0.83
CA ASN A 241 0.92 4.73 0.04
C ASN A 241 -0.17 5.68 -0.42
N ALA A 242 -0.94 6.22 0.53
CA ALA A 242 -1.88 7.30 0.28
C ALA A 242 -1.36 8.61 0.87
N ASN A 243 -1.33 9.68 0.08
CA ASN A 243 -0.97 11.01 0.53
C ASN A 243 -2.19 11.73 1.07
N ILE A 244 -2.05 12.31 2.25
CA ILE A 244 -3.03 13.23 2.85
C ILE A 244 -2.31 14.52 3.23
N GLY A 245 -3.03 15.46 3.74
CA GLY A 245 -2.47 16.69 4.30
C GLY A 245 -3.37 17.88 4.02
N ASN A 246 -3.41 18.79 4.98
CA ASN A 246 -4.05 20.08 4.81
C ASN A 246 -3.17 21.04 4.01
N SER A 247 -3.78 22.09 3.50
CA SER A 247 -3.08 23.23 2.90
C SER A 247 -3.51 24.52 3.58
N ALA A 248 -2.79 25.61 3.31
CA ALA A 248 -3.14 26.94 3.84
C ALA A 248 -4.57 27.41 3.47
N VAL A 249 -5.24 26.74 2.55
CA VAL A 249 -6.53 27.16 1.98
C VAL A 249 -7.68 26.21 2.35
N THR A 250 -7.39 24.94 2.68
CA THR A 250 -8.44 23.92 2.89
C THR A 250 -8.02 22.82 3.85
N SER A 251 -9.02 22.17 4.44
CA SER A 251 -9.01 21.02 5.32
C SER A 251 -8.75 21.32 6.79
N SER A 252 -9.51 20.67 7.63
CA SER A 252 -9.41 20.72 9.10
C SER A 252 -8.76 19.43 9.63
N ILE A 253 -8.30 19.45 10.90
CA ILE A 253 -7.77 18.24 11.58
C ILE A 253 -8.77 17.07 11.49
N GLY A 254 -10.07 17.32 11.70
CA GLY A 254 -11.09 16.27 11.61
C GLY A 254 -11.23 15.67 10.21
N GLU A 255 -11.11 16.48 9.16
CA GLU A 255 -11.13 16.00 7.77
C GLU A 255 -9.88 15.18 7.43
N GLU A 256 -8.72 15.58 7.95
CA GLU A 256 -7.49 14.80 7.73
C GLU A 256 -7.55 13.43 8.42
N VAL A 257 -8.01 13.37 9.68
CA VAL A 257 -8.23 12.09 10.39
C VAL A 257 -9.27 11.23 9.65
N GLU A 258 -10.34 11.82 9.12
CA GLU A 258 -11.32 11.09 8.29
C GLU A 258 -10.67 10.53 7.02
N LYS A 259 -9.80 11.28 6.35
CA LYS A 259 -9.06 10.79 5.18
C LYS A 259 -8.10 9.64 5.53
N VAL A 260 -7.42 9.69 6.69
CA VAL A 260 -6.60 8.57 7.20
C VAL A 260 -7.44 7.30 7.29
N GLN A 261 -8.54 7.34 8.03
CA GLN A 261 -9.40 6.19 8.25
C GLN A 261 -10.02 5.68 6.95
N TRP A 262 -10.43 6.59 6.09
CA TRP A 262 -10.98 6.27 4.77
C TRP A 262 -9.93 5.59 3.88
N SER A 263 -8.71 6.10 3.83
CA SER A 263 -7.61 5.52 3.05
C SER A 263 -7.28 4.09 3.50
N THR A 264 -7.21 3.88 4.81
CA THR A 264 -6.90 2.56 5.39
C THR A 264 -8.06 1.57 5.22
N LEU A 265 -9.31 2.02 5.30
CA LEU A 265 -10.49 1.20 4.99
C LEU A 265 -10.42 0.64 3.56
N TRP A 266 -10.01 1.45 2.58
CA TRP A 266 -9.89 1.04 1.18
C TRP A 266 -8.58 0.33 0.84
N GLY A 267 -7.67 0.18 1.79
CA GLY A 267 -6.52 -0.70 1.66
C GLY A 267 -5.18 0.00 1.48
N ALA A 268 -5.03 1.28 1.87
CA ALA A 268 -3.72 1.92 1.96
C ALA A 268 -2.86 1.22 3.00
N ASP A 269 -1.63 0.88 2.63
CA ASP A 269 -0.67 0.18 3.49
C ASP A 269 0.17 1.15 4.33
N THR A 270 0.34 2.38 3.86
CA THR A 270 0.95 3.52 4.57
C THR A 270 0.22 4.81 4.25
N ILE A 271 0.43 5.81 5.09
CA ILE A 271 -0.04 7.18 4.89
C ILE A 271 1.17 8.13 4.87
N MET A 272 1.22 9.07 3.92
CA MET A 272 2.10 10.24 4.04
C MET A 272 1.30 11.47 4.39
N ASP A 273 1.67 12.11 5.49
CA ASP A 273 1.13 13.42 5.89
C ASP A 273 1.99 14.54 5.27
N LEU A 274 1.47 15.14 4.21
CA LEU A 274 2.09 16.23 3.46
C LEU A 274 1.57 17.61 3.87
N SER A 275 1.04 17.75 5.08
CA SER A 275 0.45 18.98 5.59
C SER A 275 1.40 20.18 5.47
N THR A 276 0.86 21.29 4.96
CA THR A 276 1.55 22.59 4.81
C THR A 276 0.68 23.76 5.29
N GLY A 277 -0.46 23.47 5.91
CA GLY A 277 -1.39 24.45 6.45
C GLY A 277 -1.09 24.85 7.90
N GLU A 278 -2.04 25.52 8.52
CA GLU A 278 -1.99 25.80 9.96
C GLU A 278 -2.14 24.51 10.79
N ASN A 279 -1.66 24.51 12.03
CA ASN A 279 -1.73 23.38 12.97
C ASN A 279 -1.04 22.09 12.50
N ILE A 280 0.07 22.17 11.76
CA ILE A 280 0.79 20.98 11.30
C ILE A 280 1.13 20.04 12.45
N HIS A 281 1.64 20.58 13.56
CA HIS A 281 2.02 19.81 14.75
C HIS A 281 0.83 19.02 15.32
N ASP A 282 -0.30 19.71 15.57
CA ASP A 282 -1.47 19.04 16.11
C ASP A 282 -2.12 18.08 15.10
N THR A 283 -2.22 18.48 13.82
CA THR A 283 -2.77 17.62 12.76
C THR A 283 -2.02 16.30 12.67
N ARG A 284 -0.68 16.35 12.67
CA ARG A 284 0.16 15.14 12.62
C ARG A 284 -0.04 14.26 13.85
N GLU A 285 -0.12 14.86 15.05
CA GLU A 285 -0.36 14.09 16.27
C GLU A 285 -1.71 13.37 16.23
N TRP A 286 -2.79 14.06 15.82
CA TRP A 286 -4.11 13.45 15.65
C TRP A 286 -4.12 12.35 14.61
N ASN A 287 -3.44 12.54 13.48
CA ASN A 287 -3.32 11.53 12.44
C ASN A 287 -2.59 10.29 12.96
N LEU A 288 -1.44 10.44 13.60
CA LEU A 288 -0.66 9.34 14.17
C LEU A 288 -1.46 8.53 15.20
N ARG A 289 -2.09 9.19 16.18
CA ARG A 289 -2.87 8.50 17.23
C ARG A 289 -4.09 7.75 16.68
N ASN A 290 -4.57 8.10 15.48
CA ASN A 290 -5.76 7.50 14.86
C ASN A 290 -5.44 6.71 13.57
N CYS A 291 -4.17 6.41 13.32
CA CYS A 291 -3.71 5.68 12.15
C CYS A 291 -3.22 4.27 12.52
N PRO A 292 -3.80 3.21 11.94
CA PRO A 292 -3.37 1.84 12.21
C PRO A 292 -2.22 1.38 11.31
N VAL A 293 -1.72 2.22 10.40
CA VAL A 293 -0.62 1.91 9.46
C VAL A 293 0.52 2.90 9.64
N PRO A 294 1.75 2.57 9.21
CA PRO A 294 2.86 3.50 9.30
C PRO A 294 2.59 4.85 8.61
N VAL A 295 3.04 5.93 9.24
CA VAL A 295 2.90 7.30 8.76
C VAL A 295 4.26 7.90 8.42
N GLY A 296 4.38 8.40 7.19
CA GLY A 296 5.54 9.16 6.74
C GLY A 296 5.28 10.66 6.65
N THR A 297 6.35 11.43 6.65
CA THR A 297 6.31 12.89 6.44
C THR A 297 7.46 13.37 5.56
N VAL A 298 7.37 14.63 5.15
CA VAL A 298 8.46 15.36 4.48
C VAL A 298 8.89 16.52 5.40
N PRO A 299 9.82 16.31 6.32
CA PRO A 299 10.13 17.28 7.39
C PRO A 299 10.53 18.67 6.90
N ILE A 300 11.12 18.77 5.70
CA ILE A 300 11.52 20.04 5.11
C ILE A 300 10.33 20.99 4.86
N TYR A 301 9.09 20.46 4.73
CA TYR A 301 7.89 21.30 4.55
C TYR A 301 7.58 22.08 5.81
N GLN A 302 7.57 21.42 6.96
CA GLN A 302 7.39 22.10 8.26
C GLN A 302 8.57 23.02 8.58
N ALA A 303 9.80 22.58 8.31
CA ALA A 303 11.00 23.42 8.49
C ALA A 303 10.92 24.71 7.67
N LEU A 304 10.42 24.64 6.43
CA LEU A 304 10.20 25.80 5.58
C LEU A 304 9.18 26.77 6.18
N GLN A 305 8.08 26.26 6.72
CA GLN A 305 7.08 27.11 7.39
C GLN A 305 7.64 27.80 8.64
N LYS A 306 8.48 27.12 9.40
CA LYS A 306 9.14 27.70 10.59
C LYS A 306 9.99 28.93 10.24
N VAL A 307 10.46 29.05 9.00
CA VAL A 307 11.24 30.21 8.49
C VAL A 307 10.42 31.16 7.59
N GLY A 308 9.08 31.05 7.63
CA GLY A 308 8.18 31.93 6.87
C GLY A 308 8.31 31.75 5.35
N ASP A 309 8.35 30.51 4.89
CA ASP A 309 8.39 30.10 3.47
C ASP A 309 9.62 30.65 2.68
N ARG A 310 10.72 30.87 3.38
CA ARG A 310 11.98 31.33 2.79
C ARG A 310 13.05 30.23 2.83
N PRO A 311 13.25 29.48 1.75
CA PRO A 311 14.25 28.41 1.71
C PRO A 311 15.65 28.84 2.13
N GLU A 312 16.04 30.08 1.80
CA GLU A 312 17.35 30.67 2.15
C GLU A 312 17.60 30.79 3.65
N ASP A 313 16.57 30.82 4.48
CA ASP A 313 16.71 30.94 5.93
C ASP A 313 16.75 29.58 6.66
N LEU A 314 16.64 28.48 5.94
CA LEU A 314 16.77 27.13 6.51
C LEU A 314 18.19 26.92 7.06
N THR A 315 18.27 26.30 8.23
CA THR A 315 19.54 25.87 8.84
C THR A 315 19.47 24.41 9.24
N TRP A 316 20.64 23.80 9.40
CA TRP A 316 20.73 22.42 9.91
C TRP A 316 20.10 22.28 11.31
N GLU A 317 20.36 23.24 12.18
CA GLU A 317 19.88 23.22 13.57
C GLU A 317 18.35 23.22 13.62
N LEU A 318 17.70 24.08 12.83
CA LEU A 318 16.24 24.12 12.72
C LEU A 318 15.67 22.82 12.12
N PHE A 319 16.31 22.32 11.08
CA PHE A 319 15.88 21.07 10.45
C PHE A 319 16.03 19.89 11.41
N ARG A 320 17.18 19.79 12.10
CA ARG A 320 17.42 18.77 13.12
C ARG A 320 16.38 18.80 14.24
N ASP A 321 16.03 20.00 14.73
CA ASP A 321 14.98 20.16 15.76
C ASP A 321 13.61 19.69 15.23
N THR A 322 13.31 19.94 13.95
CA THR A 322 12.09 19.46 13.31
C THR A 322 12.07 17.93 13.20
N LEU A 323 13.19 17.30 12.90
CA LEU A 323 13.28 15.82 12.89
C LEU A 323 13.03 15.23 14.28
N ILE A 324 13.59 15.84 15.34
CA ILE A 324 13.38 15.40 16.72
C ILE A 324 11.89 15.50 17.08
N GLU A 325 11.25 16.65 16.81
CA GLU A 325 9.82 16.86 17.03
C GLU A 325 8.98 15.74 16.40
N GLN A 326 9.21 15.46 15.12
CA GLN A 326 8.43 14.47 14.38
C GLN A 326 8.72 13.03 14.81
N ALA A 327 9.96 12.71 15.16
CA ALA A 327 10.33 11.40 15.69
C ALA A 327 9.70 11.13 17.07
N GLU A 328 9.67 12.13 17.93
CA GLU A 328 9.01 12.06 19.25
C GLU A 328 7.50 11.92 19.16
N GLN A 329 6.87 12.51 18.15
CA GLN A 329 5.44 12.31 17.87
C GLN A 329 5.12 10.91 17.33
N GLY A 330 6.09 10.24 16.69
CA GLY A 330 5.92 8.86 16.22
C GLY A 330 5.89 8.70 14.70
N VAL A 331 6.41 9.65 13.93
CA VAL A 331 6.53 9.47 12.47
C VAL A 331 7.43 8.27 12.17
N ASP A 332 6.94 7.33 11.35
CA ASP A 332 7.59 6.04 11.10
C ASP A 332 8.69 6.12 10.03
N TYR A 333 8.57 7.07 9.09
CA TYR A 333 9.60 7.30 8.09
C TYR A 333 9.65 8.75 7.61
N PHE A 334 10.86 9.23 7.33
CA PHE A 334 11.11 10.58 6.82
C PHE A 334 11.51 10.56 5.37
N THR A 335 10.86 11.39 4.54
CA THR A 335 11.38 11.71 3.21
C THR A 335 12.45 12.79 3.32
N ILE A 336 13.69 12.45 2.97
CA ILE A 336 14.87 13.32 3.07
C ILE A 336 15.51 13.48 1.68
N HIS A 337 15.47 14.71 1.13
CA HIS A 337 16.02 15.03 -0.18
C HIS A 337 17.53 15.27 -0.15
N ALA A 338 18.28 14.38 0.49
CA ALA A 338 19.73 14.50 0.66
C ALA A 338 20.52 14.25 -0.65
N GLY A 339 19.88 13.62 -1.65
CA GLY A 339 20.46 13.43 -2.98
C GLY A 339 20.50 14.69 -3.84
N VAL A 340 19.76 15.74 -3.47
CA VAL A 340 19.78 17.03 -4.18
C VAL A 340 21.09 17.77 -3.88
N ARG A 341 22.03 17.69 -4.81
CA ARG A 341 23.34 18.31 -4.66
C ARG A 341 23.51 19.52 -5.57
N LEU A 342 24.33 20.48 -5.13
CA LEU A 342 24.60 21.71 -5.89
C LEU A 342 25.02 21.40 -7.33
N ARG A 343 25.80 20.34 -7.54
CA ARG A 343 26.34 19.97 -8.87
C ARG A 343 25.24 19.51 -9.86
N TYR A 344 24.08 19.03 -9.39
CA TYR A 344 22.99 18.54 -10.25
C TYR A 344 22.01 19.64 -10.67
N VAL A 345 21.94 20.75 -9.91
CA VAL A 345 20.99 21.84 -10.19
C VAL A 345 21.17 22.41 -11.61
N PRO A 346 22.39 22.71 -12.10
CA PRO A 346 22.57 23.20 -13.46
C PRO A 346 22.12 22.24 -14.55
N MET A 347 22.15 20.92 -14.29
CA MET A 347 21.77 19.88 -15.26
C MET A 347 20.26 19.93 -15.59
N THR A 348 19.43 20.51 -14.70
CA THR A 348 17.98 20.65 -14.92
C THR A 348 17.60 21.85 -15.79
N ALA A 349 18.55 22.70 -16.21
CA ALA A 349 18.28 23.93 -16.91
C ALA A 349 17.64 23.74 -18.31
N GLN A 350 17.81 22.57 -18.92
CA GLN A 350 17.24 22.23 -20.23
C GLN A 350 15.94 21.44 -20.15
N ARG A 351 15.48 21.11 -18.95
CA ARG A 351 14.23 20.36 -18.75
C ARG A 351 13.01 21.18 -19.15
N VAL A 352 11.98 20.48 -19.63
CA VAL A 352 10.66 21.07 -19.92
C VAL A 352 10.01 21.58 -18.62
N CYS A 353 10.11 20.77 -17.54
CA CYS A 353 9.46 21.08 -16.26
C CYS A 353 10.44 21.48 -15.13
N GLY A 354 11.74 21.57 -15.39
CA GLY A 354 12.72 21.95 -14.37
C GLY A 354 12.78 20.98 -13.17
N ILE A 355 12.68 21.50 -11.94
CA ILE A 355 12.67 20.73 -10.70
C ILE A 355 11.26 20.77 -10.12
N VAL A 356 10.50 19.68 -10.25
CA VAL A 356 9.09 19.60 -9.86
C VAL A 356 8.89 19.07 -8.44
N SER A 357 9.89 18.39 -7.87
CA SER A 357 9.84 17.99 -6.47
C SER A 357 9.83 19.21 -5.57
N ARG A 358 8.84 19.32 -4.67
CA ARG A 358 8.76 20.44 -3.74
C ARG A 358 9.99 20.50 -2.83
N GLY A 359 10.38 19.38 -2.21
CA GLY A 359 11.57 19.29 -1.38
C GLY A 359 12.86 19.51 -2.20
N GLY A 360 12.89 18.96 -3.43
CA GLY A 360 14.00 19.16 -4.35
C GLY A 360 14.20 20.62 -4.72
N SER A 361 13.14 21.36 -5.05
CA SER A 361 13.21 22.78 -5.41
C SER A 361 13.60 23.67 -4.23
N ILE A 362 13.13 23.36 -3.01
CA ILE A 362 13.53 24.04 -1.77
C ILE A 362 15.05 23.92 -1.58
N MET A 363 15.59 22.70 -1.64
CA MET A 363 17.01 22.45 -1.46
C MET A 363 17.86 23.01 -2.60
N ALA A 364 17.40 22.91 -3.85
CA ALA A 364 18.09 23.51 -4.99
C ALA A 364 18.21 25.04 -4.83
N LYS A 365 17.13 25.74 -4.43
CA LYS A 365 17.16 27.17 -4.15
C LYS A 365 18.13 27.50 -3.02
N TRP A 366 18.11 26.72 -1.93
CA TRP A 366 19.05 26.90 -0.83
C TRP A 366 20.51 26.79 -1.29
N CYS A 367 20.85 25.71 -2.01
CA CYS A 367 22.21 25.47 -2.51
C CYS A 367 22.70 26.59 -3.42
N VAL A 368 21.87 27.05 -4.34
CA VAL A 368 22.24 28.13 -5.29
C VAL A 368 22.39 29.47 -4.57
N THR A 369 21.49 29.80 -3.64
CA THR A 369 21.53 31.06 -2.90
C THR A 369 22.77 31.18 -2.04
N HIS A 370 23.16 30.09 -1.37
CA HIS A 370 24.33 30.08 -0.48
C HIS A 370 25.63 29.70 -1.16
N HIS A 371 25.57 29.23 -2.43
CA HIS A 371 26.74 28.66 -3.13
C HIS A 371 27.43 27.55 -2.31
N LYS A 372 26.61 26.69 -1.66
CA LYS A 372 27.06 25.61 -0.79
C LYS A 372 26.39 24.30 -1.15
N GLU A 373 27.04 23.20 -0.77
CA GLU A 373 26.43 21.88 -0.84
C GLU A 373 25.24 21.77 0.12
N SER A 374 24.30 20.90 -0.21
CA SER A 374 23.13 20.64 0.60
C SER A 374 23.50 20.27 2.05
N PHE A 375 22.96 20.99 3.03
CA PHE A 375 23.15 20.62 4.44
C PHE A 375 22.54 19.26 4.78
N LEU A 376 21.54 18.78 4.03
CA LEU A 376 20.97 17.42 4.21
C LEU A 376 21.99 16.35 3.83
N TYR A 377 22.80 16.59 2.79
CA TYR A 377 23.88 15.70 2.40
C TYR A 377 25.05 15.78 3.39
N GLU A 378 25.46 16.99 3.78
CA GLU A 378 26.61 17.19 4.68
C GLU A 378 26.35 16.61 6.08
N HIS A 379 25.12 16.69 6.59
CA HIS A 379 24.72 16.18 7.93
C HIS A 379 23.98 14.84 7.89
N PHE A 380 24.11 14.06 6.81
CA PHE A 380 23.35 12.83 6.67
C PHE A 380 23.66 11.80 7.77
N ARG A 381 24.90 11.75 8.27
CA ARG A 381 25.28 10.88 9.38
C ARG A 381 24.58 11.24 10.68
N GLU A 382 24.41 12.51 10.97
CA GLU A 382 23.67 13.00 12.13
C GLU A 382 22.17 12.68 12.01
N ILE A 383 21.61 12.70 10.79
CA ILE A 383 20.23 12.24 10.54
C ILE A 383 20.12 10.76 10.88
N CYS A 384 21.05 9.91 10.45
CA CYS A 384 21.07 8.49 10.79
C CYS A 384 21.20 8.24 12.30
N GLU A 385 22.07 9.02 13.00
CA GLU A 385 22.20 8.95 14.46
C GLU A 385 20.89 9.26 15.20
N LEU A 386 20.07 10.16 14.64
CA LEU A 386 18.75 10.47 15.17
C LEU A 386 17.77 9.34 14.89
N CYS A 387 17.68 8.87 13.65
CA CYS A 387 16.72 7.87 13.21
C CYS A 387 16.82 6.55 13.99
N LYS A 388 18.03 6.06 14.25
CA LYS A 388 18.24 4.82 14.99
C LYS A 388 17.76 4.84 16.45
N GLN A 389 17.55 6.04 17.02
CA GLN A 389 17.09 6.19 18.40
C GLN A 389 15.59 5.96 18.54
N TYR A 390 14.84 6.09 17.44
CA TYR A 390 13.38 6.04 17.45
C TYR A 390 12.81 4.94 16.52
N ASP A 391 13.65 4.21 15.79
CA ASP A 391 13.28 3.31 14.69
C ASP A 391 12.52 4.04 13.58
N VAL A 392 13.04 5.19 13.17
CA VAL A 392 12.55 5.93 12.00
C VAL A 392 13.29 5.42 10.76
N SER A 393 12.54 4.99 9.74
CA SER A 393 13.12 4.62 8.45
C SER A 393 13.34 5.87 7.59
N LEU A 394 14.25 5.80 6.63
CA LEU A 394 14.47 6.86 5.65
C LEU A 394 13.81 6.50 4.32
N SER A 395 13.06 7.44 3.76
CA SER A 395 12.67 7.50 2.37
C SER A 395 13.60 8.52 1.72
N LEU A 396 14.59 8.07 0.96
CA LEU A 396 15.53 8.98 0.30
C LEU A 396 14.84 9.61 -0.90
N GLY A 397 14.50 10.89 -0.78
CA GLY A 397 13.65 11.61 -1.71
C GLY A 397 14.31 11.87 -3.06
N ASP A 398 13.58 11.67 -4.14
CA ASP A 398 13.96 11.93 -5.52
C ASP A 398 13.71 13.40 -5.92
N GLY A 399 14.50 14.31 -5.36
CA GLY A 399 14.37 15.74 -5.59
C GLY A 399 14.57 16.17 -7.04
N MET A 400 15.30 15.35 -7.81
CA MET A 400 15.57 15.57 -9.25
C MET A 400 14.69 14.70 -10.14
N ARG A 401 13.57 14.15 -9.63
CA ARG A 401 12.63 13.37 -10.46
C ARG A 401 12.09 14.19 -11.64
N PRO A 402 11.83 13.55 -12.81
CA PRO A 402 11.25 14.23 -13.96
C PRO A 402 9.77 14.59 -13.71
N GLY A 403 9.37 15.78 -14.17
CA GLY A 403 7.99 16.26 -14.14
C GLY A 403 7.27 16.19 -15.47
N ALA A 404 7.92 15.64 -16.48
CA ALA A 404 7.39 15.34 -17.79
C ALA A 404 8.12 14.12 -18.36
N ILE A 405 7.46 13.35 -19.23
CA ILE A 405 8.11 12.20 -19.89
C ILE A 405 9.32 12.62 -20.74
N ALA A 406 9.36 13.89 -21.20
CA ALA A 406 10.50 14.44 -21.94
C ALA A 406 11.77 14.57 -21.10
N ASP A 407 11.64 14.73 -19.79
CA ASP A 407 12.74 14.94 -18.84
C ASP A 407 13.22 13.62 -18.19
N ALA A 408 12.55 12.49 -18.52
CA ALA A 408 12.81 11.20 -17.91
C ALA A 408 14.23 10.70 -18.20
N ASN A 409 14.88 10.14 -17.18
CA ASN A 409 16.19 9.48 -17.27
C ASN A 409 17.32 10.41 -17.72
N ASP A 410 17.25 11.69 -17.37
CA ASP A 410 18.32 12.64 -17.65
C ASP A 410 19.48 12.54 -16.64
N GLU A 411 20.57 13.26 -16.92
CA GLU A 411 21.79 13.25 -16.09
C GLU A 411 21.54 13.70 -14.64
N ALA A 412 20.58 14.62 -14.40
CA ALA A 412 20.26 15.09 -13.06
C ALA A 412 19.57 14.01 -12.23
N GLN A 413 18.59 13.32 -12.82
CA GLN A 413 17.89 12.21 -12.18
C GLN A 413 18.83 11.06 -11.86
N LEU A 414 19.65 10.63 -12.83
CA LEU A 414 20.56 9.50 -12.64
C LEU A 414 21.71 9.83 -11.68
N GLY A 415 22.25 11.05 -11.72
CA GLY A 415 23.27 11.49 -10.77
C GLY A 415 22.74 11.56 -9.33
N GLU A 416 21.47 11.97 -9.14
CA GLU A 416 20.83 11.86 -7.83
C GLU A 416 20.71 10.40 -7.39
N LEU A 417 20.24 9.49 -8.26
CA LEU A 417 20.10 8.07 -7.95
C LEU A 417 21.43 7.44 -7.49
N GLU A 418 22.54 7.74 -8.14
CA GLU A 418 23.87 7.32 -7.68
C GLU A 418 24.19 7.84 -6.27
N THR A 419 23.83 9.08 -5.98
CA THR A 419 24.00 9.66 -4.63
C THR A 419 23.10 8.98 -3.61
N LEU A 420 21.87 8.63 -3.96
CA LEU A 420 20.98 7.89 -3.06
C LEU A 420 21.56 6.50 -2.72
N GLY A 421 22.21 5.83 -3.67
CA GLY A 421 22.94 4.59 -3.42
C GLY A 421 24.14 4.76 -2.48
N GLU A 422 24.88 5.87 -2.59
CA GLU A 422 25.94 6.23 -1.63
C GLU A 422 25.37 6.41 -0.22
N LEU A 423 24.29 7.20 -0.09
CA LEU A 423 23.64 7.49 1.19
C LEU A 423 23.03 6.24 1.83
N THR A 424 22.53 5.32 1.04
CA THR A 424 21.99 4.03 1.50
C THR A 424 23.04 3.23 2.27
N LYS A 425 24.26 3.12 1.74
CA LYS A 425 25.37 2.45 2.44
C LYS A 425 25.70 3.14 3.76
N ILE A 426 25.70 4.47 3.78
CA ILE A 426 25.96 5.24 4.99
C ILE A 426 24.89 4.95 6.04
N ALA A 427 23.59 4.93 5.67
CA ALA A 427 22.50 4.62 6.60
C ALA A 427 22.62 3.20 7.18
N TRP A 428 23.01 2.23 6.36
CA TRP A 428 23.22 0.84 6.80
C TRP A 428 24.40 0.66 7.78
N GLU A 429 25.38 1.56 7.78
CA GLU A 429 26.44 1.61 8.82
C GLU A 429 25.86 1.91 10.21
N TYR A 430 24.72 2.61 10.27
CA TYR A 430 23.98 2.96 11.50
C TYR A 430 22.82 2.01 11.81
N ASP A 431 22.64 0.94 11.02
CA ASP A 431 21.48 0.05 11.06
C ASP A 431 20.15 0.81 10.84
N VAL A 432 20.15 1.87 10.05
CA VAL A 432 18.96 2.62 9.67
C VAL A 432 18.38 2.06 8.38
N GLN A 433 17.09 1.77 8.40
CA GLN A 433 16.35 1.23 7.27
C GLN A 433 16.12 2.31 6.21
N VAL A 434 16.29 1.95 4.93
CA VAL A 434 16.18 2.87 3.80
C VAL A 434 15.28 2.30 2.73
N MET A 435 14.41 3.14 2.15
CA MET A 435 13.81 2.97 0.84
C MET A 435 14.15 4.17 -0.04
N ILE A 436 14.12 3.99 -1.34
CA ILE A 436 14.51 4.96 -2.34
C ILE A 436 13.25 5.50 -3.03
N GLU A 437 13.07 6.81 -3.11
CA GLU A 437 12.02 7.38 -3.94
C GLU A 437 12.44 7.41 -5.41
N GLY A 438 11.48 7.24 -6.30
CA GLY A 438 11.71 7.14 -7.72
C GLY A 438 10.73 7.95 -8.57
N PRO A 439 10.91 7.93 -9.91
CA PRO A 439 10.42 8.95 -10.82
C PRO A 439 8.89 9.01 -10.91
N GLY A 440 8.38 10.23 -11.12
CA GLY A 440 6.96 10.51 -11.34
C GLY A 440 6.51 10.39 -12.81
N HIS A 441 7.38 10.66 -13.78
CA HIS A 441 7.03 10.66 -15.22
C HIS A 441 8.09 9.89 -16.00
N VAL A 442 7.72 8.71 -16.52
CA VAL A 442 8.60 7.89 -17.36
C VAL A 442 7.78 7.26 -18.48
N PRO A 443 8.16 7.41 -19.75
CA PRO A 443 7.48 6.74 -20.83
C PRO A 443 7.57 5.23 -20.67
N LEU A 444 6.52 4.51 -21.07
CA LEU A 444 6.32 3.09 -20.74
C LEU A 444 7.54 2.21 -21.02
N GLN A 445 8.22 2.42 -22.14
CA GLN A 445 9.40 1.64 -22.54
C GLN A 445 10.63 1.88 -21.65
N GLY A 446 10.70 3.01 -20.93
CA GLY A 446 11.83 3.36 -20.04
C GLY A 446 11.70 2.83 -18.61
N ILE A 447 10.53 2.29 -18.24
CA ILE A 447 10.22 1.92 -16.83
C ILE A 447 11.10 0.76 -16.35
N LYS A 448 11.29 -0.26 -17.19
CA LYS A 448 12.10 -1.42 -16.82
C LYS A 448 13.55 -1.05 -16.56
N GLU A 449 14.14 -0.27 -17.46
CA GLU A 449 15.51 0.20 -17.34
C GLU A 449 15.71 1.08 -16.07
N ASN A 450 14.73 1.93 -15.79
CA ASN A 450 14.74 2.75 -14.57
C ASN A 450 14.76 1.89 -13.29
N MET A 451 13.96 0.82 -13.24
CA MET A 451 13.98 -0.12 -12.12
C MET A 451 15.32 -0.86 -12.02
N GLU A 452 15.89 -1.29 -13.14
CA GLU A 452 17.17 -2.01 -13.17
C GLU A 452 18.32 -1.11 -12.66
N TRP A 453 18.34 0.18 -13.03
CA TRP A 453 19.32 1.15 -12.52
C TRP A 453 19.22 1.36 -11.01
N GLU A 454 18.01 1.43 -10.47
CA GLU A 454 17.81 1.56 -9.03
C GLU A 454 18.34 0.34 -8.28
N LEU A 455 17.98 -0.87 -8.72
CA LEU A 455 18.43 -2.11 -8.10
C LEU A 455 19.96 -2.21 -8.05
N ASP A 456 20.62 -1.76 -9.09
CA ASP A 456 22.09 -1.76 -9.18
C ASP A 456 22.71 -0.65 -8.33
N ALA A 457 22.29 0.59 -8.52
CA ALA A 457 22.84 1.77 -7.84
C ALA A 457 22.56 1.75 -6.34
N CYS A 458 21.35 1.31 -5.93
CA CYS A 458 20.89 1.34 -4.54
C CYS A 458 20.92 -0.02 -3.83
N HIS A 459 21.59 -1.02 -4.42
CA HIS A 459 21.90 -2.32 -3.78
C HIS A 459 20.67 -3.11 -3.35
N GLU A 460 19.62 -3.11 -4.18
CA GLU A 460 18.32 -3.74 -3.92
C GLU A 460 17.55 -3.17 -2.71
N ALA A 461 17.87 -1.97 -2.24
CA ALA A 461 17.02 -1.25 -1.29
C ALA A 461 15.61 -1.10 -1.87
N PRO A 462 14.54 -1.11 -1.06
CA PRO A 462 13.18 -1.03 -1.60
C PRO A 462 12.94 0.24 -2.41
N PHE A 463 12.41 0.12 -3.63
CA PHE A 463 12.04 1.26 -4.46
C PHE A 463 10.59 1.68 -4.18
N TYR A 464 10.37 2.99 -4.07
CA TYR A 464 9.08 3.63 -3.81
C TYR A 464 8.85 4.71 -4.88
N THR A 465 7.86 4.53 -5.76
CA THR A 465 7.66 5.39 -6.93
C THR A 465 6.35 6.15 -6.92
N LEU A 466 6.35 7.38 -7.45
CA LEU A 466 5.15 8.15 -7.74
C LEU A 466 4.66 7.79 -9.15
N GLY A 467 3.86 6.75 -9.26
CA GLY A 467 3.45 6.19 -10.53
C GLY A 467 4.43 5.12 -11.02
N PRO A 468 5.13 5.32 -12.15
CA PRO A 468 5.25 6.56 -12.94
C PRO A 468 4.08 6.81 -13.92
N LEU A 469 3.81 8.09 -14.21
CA LEU A 469 2.90 8.51 -15.27
C LEU A 469 3.55 8.21 -16.63
N THR A 470 2.85 7.43 -17.46
CA THR A 470 3.38 6.95 -18.75
C THR A 470 3.18 7.91 -19.91
N THR A 471 2.37 8.94 -19.71
CA THR A 471 2.08 10.03 -20.64
C THR A 471 1.55 11.25 -19.90
N ASP A 472 1.74 12.44 -20.46
CA ASP A 472 1.38 13.73 -19.84
C ASP A 472 0.08 14.33 -20.40
N VAL A 473 -0.61 13.63 -21.31
CA VAL A 473 -1.74 14.22 -22.08
C VAL A 473 -3.12 14.09 -21.41
N ALA A 474 -3.18 13.59 -20.17
CA ALA A 474 -4.44 13.19 -19.57
C ALA A 474 -4.75 13.87 -18.21
N PRO A 475 -4.72 15.20 -18.09
CA PRO A 475 -5.14 15.87 -16.85
C PRO A 475 -6.54 15.42 -16.41
N GLY A 476 -6.72 15.12 -15.13
CA GLY A 476 -7.95 14.55 -14.58
C GLY A 476 -8.02 13.02 -14.65
N TYR A 477 -7.13 12.39 -15.40
CA TYR A 477 -6.99 10.94 -15.53
C TYR A 477 -5.58 10.46 -15.17
N ASP A 478 -4.80 11.28 -14.46
CA ASP A 478 -3.42 10.95 -14.09
C ASP A 478 -3.31 9.70 -13.21
N HIS A 479 -4.35 9.40 -12.42
CA HIS A 479 -4.45 8.12 -11.71
C HIS A 479 -4.47 6.90 -12.63
N ILE A 480 -5.00 7.03 -13.86
CA ILE A 480 -5.00 5.95 -14.87
C ILE A 480 -3.63 5.83 -15.51
N THR A 481 -3.08 6.95 -16.01
CA THR A 481 -1.76 6.94 -16.68
C THR A 481 -0.65 6.47 -15.77
N SER A 482 -0.70 6.87 -14.50
CA SER A 482 0.23 6.42 -13.47
C SER A 482 -0.04 4.98 -13.01
N GLY A 483 -1.31 4.55 -12.94
CA GLY A 483 -1.66 3.17 -12.62
C GLY A 483 -1.09 2.15 -13.62
N ILE A 484 -1.02 2.53 -14.92
CA ILE A 484 -0.35 1.74 -15.96
C ILE A 484 1.14 1.57 -15.63
N GLY A 485 1.82 2.68 -15.35
CA GLY A 485 3.24 2.66 -14.99
C GLY A 485 3.52 1.96 -13.68
N ALA A 486 2.68 2.19 -12.68
CA ALA A 486 2.76 1.57 -11.36
C ALA A 486 2.68 0.03 -11.44
N ALA A 487 1.76 -0.51 -12.23
CA ALA A 487 1.66 -1.95 -12.46
C ALA A 487 2.94 -2.51 -13.11
N ASN A 488 3.51 -1.79 -14.09
CA ASN A 488 4.73 -2.20 -14.76
C ASN A 488 5.94 -2.16 -13.82
N ILE A 489 6.17 -1.03 -13.13
CA ILE A 489 7.35 -0.90 -12.27
C ILE A 489 7.26 -1.84 -11.06
N GLY A 490 6.04 -2.04 -10.51
CA GLY A 490 5.78 -3.02 -9.46
C GLY A 490 6.11 -4.45 -9.90
N TRP A 491 5.76 -4.82 -11.14
CA TRP A 491 6.15 -6.10 -11.74
C TRP A 491 7.67 -6.25 -11.84
N TYR A 492 8.38 -5.20 -12.25
CA TYR A 492 9.83 -5.24 -12.40
C TYR A 492 10.60 -5.22 -11.07
N GLY A 493 9.95 -4.86 -9.94
CA GLY A 493 10.59 -4.96 -8.63
C GLY A 493 10.29 -3.83 -7.64
N CYS A 494 9.58 -2.78 -8.02
CA CYS A 494 9.19 -1.72 -7.09
C CYS A 494 8.38 -2.29 -5.93
N ALA A 495 8.72 -1.89 -4.73
CA ALA A 495 8.17 -2.45 -3.49
C ALA A 495 6.96 -1.70 -2.96
N MET A 496 6.90 -0.38 -3.20
CA MET A 496 5.79 0.47 -2.78
C MET A 496 5.46 1.50 -3.86
N LEU A 497 4.18 1.77 -4.01
CA LEU A 497 3.63 2.68 -5.00
C LEU A 497 2.96 3.85 -4.29
N CYS A 498 3.38 5.08 -4.58
CA CYS A 498 2.68 6.29 -4.16
C CYS A 498 1.46 6.49 -5.04
N TYR A 499 0.29 6.56 -4.43
CA TYR A 499 -0.94 6.74 -5.21
C TYR A 499 -0.99 8.13 -5.89
N VAL A 500 -1.69 8.17 -6.99
CA VAL A 500 -2.05 9.39 -7.71
C VAL A 500 -3.59 9.45 -7.76
N THR A 501 -4.15 10.62 -7.52
CA THR A 501 -5.59 10.85 -7.57
C THR A 501 -6.01 11.48 -8.89
N PRO A 502 -7.33 11.49 -9.22
CA PRO A 502 -7.83 12.24 -10.40
C PRO A 502 -7.48 13.73 -10.40
N LYS A 503 -7.15 14.29 -9.22
CA LYS A 503 -6.81 15.72 -9.05
C LYS A 503 -5.32 16.02 -9.08
N GLU A 504 -4.47 15.05 -9.41
CA GLU A 504 -3.04 15.30 -9.56
C GLU A 504 -2.83 16.48 -10.52
N HIS A 505 -1.89 17.37 -10.19
CA HIS A 505 -1.59 18.61 -10.89
C HIS A 505 -2.76 19.64 -10.97
N LEU A 506 -3.95 19.33 -10.44
CA LEU A 506 -5.15 20.18 -10.58
C LEU A 506 -5.69 20.74 -9.26
N GLY A 507 -5.53 20.02 -8.16
CA GLY A 507 -6.06 20.47 -6.87
C GLY A 507 -5.91 19.48 -5.71
N LEU A 508 -6.31 19.92 -4.51
CA LEU A 508 -6.28 19.07 -3.32
C LEU A 508 -7.39 18.00 -3.42
N PRO A 509 -7.06 16.70 -3.22
CA PRO A 509 -8.05 15.64 -3.29
C PRO A 509 -9.02 15.68 -2.11
N ASN A 510 -10.28 15.43 -2.39
CA ASN A 510 -11.29 15.13 -1.39
C ASN A 510 -11.33 13.62 -1.08
N LYS A 511 -12.23 13.19 -0.18
CA LYS A 511 -12.40 11.80 0.24
C LYS A 511 -12.65 10.82 -0.91
N ASP A 512 -13.49 11.21 -1.90
CA ASP A 512 -13.80 10.35 -3.05
C ASP A 512 -12.59 10.22 -4.01
N ASP A 513 -11.87 11.33 -4.21
CA ASP A 513 -10.63 11.31 -4.99
C ASP A 513 -9.57 10.40 -4.36
N VAL A 514 -9.47 10.43 -3.01
CA VAL A 514 -8.59 9.53 -2.24
C VAL A 514 -8.98 8.08 -2.48
N LYS A 515 -10.27 7.73 -2.37
CA LYS A 515 -10.76 6.37 -2.67
C LYS A 515 -10.39 5.94 -4.09
N HIS A 516 -10.64 6.79 -5.09
CA HIS A 516 -10.30 6.50 -6.48
C HIS A 516 -8.80 6.21 -6.66
N GLY A 517 -7.95 7.03 -6.03
CA GLY A 517 -6.50 6.82 -6.05
C GLY A 517 -6.11 5.50 -5.40
N VAL A 518 -6.60 5.21 -4.19
CA VAL A 518 -6.30 3.96 -3.47
C VAL A 518 -6.73 2.75 -4.28
N ILE A 519 -7.96 2.72 -4.80
CA ILE A 519 -8.47 1.60 -5.60
C ILE A 519 -7.66 1.41 -6.87
N THR A 520 -7.32 2.48 -7.61
CA THR A 520 -6.49 2.40 -8.81
C THR A 520 -5.15 1.74 -8.50
N TYR A 521 -4.52 2.15 -7.40
CA TYR A 521 -3.21 1.62 -7.02
C TYR A 521 -3.26 0.22 -6.41
N LYS A 522 -4.35 -0.15 -5.74
CA LYS A 522 -4.59 -1.57 -5.36
C LYS A 522 -4.75 -2.46 -6.58
N ILE A 523 -5.36 -1.98 -7.66
CA ILE A 523 -5.43 -2.70 -8.94
C ILE A 523 -4.03 -2.85 -9.53
N ALA A 524 -3.24 -1.77 -9.57
CA ALA A 524 -1.87 -1.79 -10.09
C ALA A 524 -0.96 -2.74 -9.29
N ALA A 525 -0.99 -2.65 -7.97
CA ALA A 525 -0.22 -3.52 -7.07
C ALA A 525 -0.60 -4.99 -7.24
N HIS A 526 -1.90 -5.29 -7.28
CA HIS A 526 -2.41 -6.64 -7.47
C HIS A 526 -2.00 -7.22 -8.84
N ALA A 527 -2.09 -6.42 -9.91
CA ALA A 527 -1.63 -6.82 -11.25
C ALA A 527 -0.12 -7.12 -11.27
N ALA A 528 0.68 -6.32 -10.56
CA ALA A 528 2.12 -6.55 -10.41
C ALA A 528 2.42 -7.85 -9.64
N ASP A 529 1.69 -8.13 -8.55
CA ASP A 529 1.85 -9.35 -7.76
C ASP A 529 1.47 -10.62 -8.54
N LEU A 530 0.40 -10.55 -9.36
CA LEU A 530 0.05 -11.61 -10.32
C LEU A 530 1.17 -11.83 -11.32
N ALA A 531 1.69 -10.76 -11.93
CA ALA A 531 2.73 -10.82 -12.95
C ALA A 531 4.07 -11.33 -12.40
N LYS A 532 4.43 -10.99 -11.15
CA LYS A 532 5.58 -11.57 -10.45
C LYS A 532 5.42 -13.07 -10.16
N GLY A 533 4.20 -13.59 -10.18
CA GLY A 533 3.89 -14.95 -9.76
C GLY A 533 3.86 -15.11 -8.25
N PHE A 534 3.51 -14.06 -7.50
CA PHE A 534 3.42 -14.14 -6.05
C PHE A 534 2.42 -15.24 -5.66
N PRO A 535 2.85 -16.26 -4.89
CA PRO A 535 2.00 -17.41 -4.60
C PRO A 535 0.70 -17.01 -3.90
N GLY A 536 -0.44 -17.47 -4.43
CA GLY A 536 -1.77 -17.16 -3.91
C GLY A 536 -2.39 -15.86 -4.44
N ALA A 537 -1.68 -15.03 -5.19
CA ALA A 537 -2.21 -13.77 -5.71
C ALA A 537 -3.47 -13.97 -6.56
N GLN A 538 -3.54 -15.04 -7.37
CA GLN A 538 -4.66 -15.30 -8.29
C GLN A 538 -5.92 -15.90 -7.63
N VAL A 539 -5.87 -16.28 -6.36
CA VAL A 539 -6.99 -16.97 -5.68
C VAL A 539 -8.27 -16.14 -5.69
N ARG A 540 -8.16 -14.84 -5.40
CA ARG A 540 -9.30 -13.93 -5.39
C ARG A 540 -9.88 -13.71 -6.78
N ASP A 541 -9.02 -13.60 -7.81
CA ASP A 541 -9.46 -13.48 -9.22
C ASP A 541 -10.21 -14.71 -9.70
N ASN A 542 -9.72 -15.90 -9.34
CA ASN A 542 -10.37 -17.15 -9.68
C ASN A 542 -11.76 -17.25 -9.03
N ALA A 543 -11.86 -16.90 -7.74
CA ALA A 543 -13.13 -16.90 -7.02
C ALA A 543 -14.14 -15.90 -7.62
N LEU A 544 -13.69 -14.67 -7.94
CA LEU A 544 -14.50 -13.63 -8.56
C LEU A 544 -14.97 -14.06 -9.96
N SER A 545 -14.07 -14.62 -10.77
CA SER A 545 -14.40 -15.10 -12.11
C SER A 545 -15.39 -16.26 -12.09
N LYS A 546 -15.26 -17.19 -11.12
CA LYS A 546 -16.24 -18.25 -10.89
C LYS A 546 -17.59 -17.66 -10.51
N ALA A 547 -17.65 -16.75 -9.54
CA ALA A 547 -18.87 -16.08 -9.11
C ALA A 547 -19.55 -15.34 -10.27
N ARG A 548 -18.76 -14.66 -11.12
CA ARG A 548 -19.25 -13.97 -12.32
C ARG A 548 -19.85 -14.94 -13.34
N PHE A 549 -19.19 -16.04 -13.59
CA PHE A 549 -19.69 -17.06 -14.53
C PHE A 549 -21.01 -17.69 -14.06
N GLU A 550 -21.14 -17.93 -12.74
CA GLU A 550 -22.31 -18.53 -12.10
C GLU A 550 -23.41 -17.51 -11.77
N PHE A 551 -23.28 -16.25 -12.19
CA PHE A 551 -24.21 -15.15 -11.87
C PHE A 551 -24.49 -14.96 -10.38
N ARG A 552 -23.53 -15.32 -9.52
CA ARG A 552 -23.57 -15.03 -8.09
C ARG A 552 -23.15 -13.58 -7.86
N TRP A 553 -24.03 -12.63 -8.22
CA TRP A 553 -23.76 -11.20 -8.24
C TRP A 553 -23.26 -10.66 -6.91
N GLU A 554 -23.87 -11.07 -5.80
CA GLU A 554 -23.45 -10.65 -4.48
C GLU A 554 -22.00 -11.05 -4.19
N ASP A 555 -21.62 -12.28 -4.53
CA ASP A 555 -20.24 -12.75 -4.36
C ASP A 555 -19.28 -11.99 -5.27
N GLN A 556 -19.68 -11.72 -6.50
CA GLN A 556 -18.88 -10.92 -7.43
C GLN A 556 -18.61 -9.51 -6.85
N PHE A 557 -19.62 -8.86 -6.27
CA PHE A 557 -19.45 -7.54 -5.65
C PHE A 557 -18.59 -7.65 -4.39
N ASN A 558 -18.85 -8.61 -3.51
CA ASN A 558 -18.10 -8.80 -2.25
C ASN A 558 -16.62 -9.10 -2.49
N LEU A 559 -16.29 -9.78 -3.59
CA LEU A 559 -14.91 -10.08 -4.01
C LEU A 559 -14.23 -8.89 -4.72
N ALA A 560 -14.98 -7.89 -5.19
CA ALA A 560 -14.39 -6.71 -5.83
C ALA A 560 -13.54 -5.88 -4.86
N LEU A 561 -12.56 -5.15 -5.37
CA LEU A 561 -11.80 -4.17 -4.59
C LEU A 561 -12.68 -3.01 -4.14
N ASP A 562 -13.68 -2.64 -4.95
CA ASP A 562 -14.71 -1.65 -4.65
C ASP A 562 -16.11 -2.25 -4.86
N PRO A 563 -16.69 -2.92 -3.85
CA PRO A 563 -18.02 -3.48 -3.93
C PRO A 563 -19.12 -2.46 -4.18
N VAL A 564 -18.98 -1.26 -3.62
CA VAL A 564 -19.97 -0.17 -3.72
C VAL A 564 -20.12 0.27 -5.18
N THR A 565 -19.01 0.57 -5.84
CA THR A 565 -19.01 1.00 -7.24
C THR A 565 -19.46 -0.14 -8.17
N ALA A 566 -19.00 -1.37 -7.91
CA ALA A 566 -19.40 -2.54 -8.72
C ALA A 566 -20.91 -2.75 -8.68
N ARG A 567 -21.52 -2.71 -7.49
CA ARG A 567 -22.97 -2.79 -7.31
C ARG A 567 -23.71 -1.64 -7.98
N ALA A 568 -23.28 -0.40 -7.75
CA ALA A 568 -23.92 0.78 -8.31
C ALA A 568 -23.98 0.73 -9.84
N TYR A 569 -22.92 0.32 -10.50
CA TYR A 569 -22.87 0.19 -11.96
C TYR A 569 -23.77 -0.93 -12.48
N HIS A 570 -23.80 -2.07 -11.79
CA HIS A 570 -24.70 -3.16 -12.15
C HIS A 570 -26.17 -2.75 -12.04
N ASP A 571 -26.54 -2.15 -10.91
CA ASP A 571 -27.94 -1.83 -10.59
C ASP A 571 -28.47 -0.61 -11.37
N SER A 572 -27.59 0.32 -11.78
CA SER A 572 -28.01 1.58 -12.42
C SER A 572 -28.76 1.41 -13.74
N THR A 573 -28.58 0.30 -14.44
CA THR A 573 -29.14 0.04 -15.76
C THR A 573 -30.23 -1.03 -15.76
N LEU A 574 -30.61 -1.54 -14.60
CA LEU A 574 -31.62 -2.59 -14.48
C LEU A 574 -32.98 -2.04 -14.07
N PRO A 575 -34.08 -2.44 -14.76
CA PRO A 575 -35.40 -1.82 -14.62
C PRO A 575 -36.16 -2.18 -13.32
N GLY A 576 -35.72 -3.16 -12.57
CA GLY A 576 -36.39 -3.60 -11.33
C GLY A 576 -35.56 -4.54 -10.48
N GLU A 577 -35.97 -4.74 -9.23
CA GLU A 577 -35.22 -5.56 -8.24
C GLU A 577 -35.03 -7.01 -8.70
N GLU A 578 -36.03 -7.61 -9.34
CA GLU A 578 -35.91 -8.98 -9.86
C GLU A 578 -34.85 -9.11 -10.96
N ALA A 579 -34.62 -8.06 -11.74
CA ALA A 579 -33.59 -8.06 -12.78
C ALA A 579 -32.16 -8.01 -12.20
N LYS A 580 -31.98 -7.51 -10.98
CA LYS A 580 -30.68 -7.43 -10.30
C LYS A 580 -30.11 -8.79 -9.91
N THR A 581 -30.97 -9.80 -9.78
CA THR A 581 -30.57 -11.19 -9.46
C THR A 581 -30.63 -12.12 -10.68
N ALA A 582 -30.89 -11.55 -11.88
CA ALA A 582 -31.04 -12.34 -13.09
C ALA A 582 -29.72 -12.92 -13.60
N HIS A 583 -29.78 -14.03 -14.32
CA HIS A 583 -28.64 -14.69 -14.97
C HIS A 583 -28.20 -14.00 -16.28
N PHE A 584 -28.17 -12.67 -16.26
CA PHE A 584 -27.63 -11.81 -17.33
C PHE A 584 -27.44 -10.40 -16.79
N CYS A 585 -26.64 -9.58 -17.44
CA CYS A 585 -26.54 -8.13 -17.18
C CYS A 585 -27.16 -7.32 -18.32
N SER A 586 -27.34 -6.02 -18.12
CA SER A 586 -27.90 -5.11 -19.11
C SER A 586 -27.10 -5.01 -20.42
N MET A 587 -25.79 -5.32 -20.40
CA MET A 587 -24.93 -5.26 -21.58
C MET A 587 -25.36 -6.24 -22.67
N CYS A 588 -25.55 -7.51 -22.33
CA CYS A 588 -25.89 -8.57 -23.29
C CYS A 588 -27.40 -8.88 -23.32
N GLY A 589 -28.11 -8.61 -22.25
CA GLY A 589 -29.50 -9.03 -22.06
C GLY A 589 -29.66 -10.57 -21.98
N PRO A 590 -30.92 -11.05 -21.85
CA PRO A 590 -31.18 -12.44 -21.54
C PRO A 590 -30.87 -13.45 -22.67
N LYS A 591 -30.74 -13.00 -23.93
CA LYS A 591 -30.59 -13.87 -25.10
C LYS A 591 -29.18 -13.97 -25.64
N PHE A 592 -28.30 -12.99 -25.34
CA PHE A 592 -26.96 -12.89 -25.94
C PHE A 592 -25.82 -13.00 -24.93
N CYS A 593 -26.12 -13.34 -23.67
CA CYS A 593 -25.07 -13.53 -22.67
C CYS A 593 -24.28 -14.81 -22.95
N SER A 594 -23.01 -14.66 -23.32
CA SER A 594 -22.13 -15.80 -23.62
C SER A 594 -21.94 -16.74 -22.43
N MET A 595 -21.92 -16.22 -21.20
CA MET A 595 -21.84 -17.06 -19.99
C MET A 595 -23.10 -17.92 -19.82
N ARG A 596 -24.29 -17.35 -20.03
CA ARG A 596 -25.53 -18.09 -19.98
C ARG A 596 -25.59 -19.17 -21.07
N ILE A 597 -25.22 -18.83 -22.28
CA ILE A 597 -25.17 -19.81 -23.39
C ILE A 597 -24.21 -20.96 -23.05
N SER A 598 -23.08 -20.65 -22.43
CA SER A 598 -22.11 -21.67 -21.98
C SER A 598 -22.67 -22.53 -20.83
N GLU A 599 -23.44 -21.92 -19.92
CA GLU A 599 -24.14 -22.64 -18.84
C GLU A 599 -25.21 -23.58 -19.42
N ASP A 600 -26.01 -23.11 -20.39
CA ASP A 600 -27.01 -23.93 -21.08
C ASP A 600 -26.35 -25.16 -21.78
N VAL A 601 -25.14 -24.97 -22.36
CA VAL A 601 -24.37 -26.08 -22.95
C VAL A 601 -23.92 -27.07 -21.89
N ARG A 602 -23.48 -26.62 -20.72
CA ARG A 602 -23.10 -27.49 -19.61
C ARG A 602 -24.31 -28.26 -19.05
N GLN A 603 -25.46 -27.61 -18.92
CA GLN A 603 -26.69 -28.25 -18.47
C GLN A 603 -27.13 -29.34 -19.46
N PHE A 604 -27.12 -29.05 -20.76
CA PHE A 604 -27.40 -30.03 -21.80
C PHE A 604 -26.46 -31.24 -21.72
N ALA A 605 -25.23 -31.02 -21.41
CA ALA A 605 -24.22 -32.05 -21.22
C ALA A 605 -24.53 -32.98 -20.06
N ALA A 606 -24.86 -32.40 -18.92
CA ALA A 606 -25.25 -33.14 -17.71
C ALA A 606 -26.52 -34.00 -17.95
N GLU A 607 -27.50 -33.47 -18.66
CA GLU A 607 -28.73 -34.19 -19.06
C GLU A 607 -28.46 -35.39 -19.97
N GLN A 608 -27.37 -35.33 -20.76
CA GLN A 608 -26.94 -36.44 -21.62
C GLN A 608 -26.03 -37.45 -20.90
N GLY A 609 -25.74 -37.26 -19.63
CA GLY A 609 -24.83 -38.12 -18.85
C GLY A 609 -23.38 -38.13 -19.30
N LEU A 610 -22.93 -37.03 -19.92
CA LEU A 610 -21.58 -36.84 -20.40
C LEU A 610 -20.77 -36.01 -19.36
N SER A 611 -19.45 -36.22 -19.29
CA SER A 611 -18.60 -35.29 -18.57
C SER A 611 -18.62 -33.90 -19.22
N GLU A 612 -18.34 -32.84 -18.50
CA GLU A 612 -18.29 -31.47 -19.08
C GLU A 612 -17.35 -31.38 -20.30
N GLU A 613 -16.21 -32.08 -20.25
CA GLU A 613 -15.25 -32.09 -21.34
C GLU A 613 -15.79 -32.83 -22.58
N GLU A 614 -16.38 -34.01 -22.39
CA GLU A 614 -16.98 -34.81 -23.48
C GLU A 614 -18.19 -34.11 -24.10
N ALA A 615 -18.95 -33.39 -23.30
CA ALA A 615 -20.12 -32.69 -23.76
C ALA A 615 -19.80 -31.41 -24.54
N ILE A 616 -18.82 -30.64 -24.08
CA ILE A 616 -18.31 -29.48 -24.83
C ILE A 616 -17.77 -29.96 -26.19
N GLU A 617 -17.01 -31.04 -26.20
CA GLU A 617 -16.45 -31.57 -27.44
C GLU A 617 -17.55 -32.12 -28.37
N LYS A 618 -18.55 -32.82 -27.81
CA LYS A 618 -19.69 -33.36 -28.56
C LYS A 618 -20.65 -32.28 -29.04
N GLY A 619 -21.00 -31.33 -28.17
CA GLY A 619 -21.85 -30.19 -28.51
C GLY A 619 -21.23 -29.26 -29.55
N MET A 620 -19.94 -29.00 -29.45
CA MET A 620 -19.19 -28.27 -30.48
C MET A 620 -19.19 -29.02 -31.84
N LYS A 621 -19.01 -30.34 -31.84
CA LYS A 621 -19.06 -31.16 -33.05
C LYS A 621 -20.47 -31.20 -33.64
N GLU A 622 -21.53 -31.33 -32.82
CA GLU A 622 -22.91 -31.32 -33.29
C GLU A 622 -23.31 -29.96 -33.83
N LYS A 623 -23.00 -28.88 -33.16
CA LYS A 623 -23.28 -27.52 -33.66
C LYS A 623 -22.44 -27.15 -34.88
N SER A 624 -21.20 -27.59 -34.95
CA SER A 624 -20.39 -27.47 -36.17
C SER A 624 -20.99 -28.21 -37.33
N ARG A 625 -21.57 -29.41 -37.08
CA ARG A 625 -22.25 -30.20 -38.13
C ARG A 625 -23.57 -29.54 -38.55
N GLU A 626 -24.40 -29.12 -37.62
CA GLU A 626 -25.63 -28.36 -37.90
C GLU A 626 -25.33 -27.07 -38.74
N PHE A 627 -24.27 -26.34 -38.37
CA PHE A 627 -23.84 -25.16 -39.08
C PHE A 627 -23.42 -25.48 -40.52
N VAL A 628 -22.70 -26.57 -40.75
CA VAL A 628 -22.31 -27.04 -42.10
C VAL A 628 -23.53 -27.52 -42.87
N GLU A 629 -24.46 -28.23 -42.25
CA GLU A 629 -25.71 -28.70 -42.84
C GLU A 629 -26.68 -27.57 -43.21
N GLN A 630 -26.61 -26.44 -42.53
CA GLN A 630 -27.36 -25.20 -42.80
C GLN A 630 -26.64 -24.25 -43.76
N ASN A 631 -25.75 -24.75 -44.63
CA ASN A 631 -25.00 -23.99 -45.61
C ASN A 631 -24.09 -22.87 -45.08
N SER A 632 -23.65 -22.99 -43.85
CA SER A 632 -22.77 -22.00 -43.19
C SER A 632 -23.38 -20.59 -43.07
N GLU A 633 -24.71 -20.45 -43.01
CA GLU A 633 -25.39 -19.19 -42.80
C GLU A 633 -25.68 -18.96 -41.32
N ILE A 634 -25.24 -17.82 -40.81
CA ILE A 634 -25.37 -17.43 -39.39
C ILE A 634 -26.73 -16.72 -39.10
N TYR A 635 -27.44 -16.32 -40.15
CA TYR A 635 -28.73 -15.59 -40.06
C TYR A 635 -29.77 -16.26 -40.98
N THR A 636 -30.77 -16.88 -40.35
CA THR A 636 -32.10 -17.13 -40.95
C THR A 636 -33.16 -16.41 -40.13
#